data_f8ab6b391615bc559191b2262571bd70
#
_entry.id   f8ab6b391615bc559191b2262571bd70
#
_cell.length_a   1.000
_cell.length_b   1.000
_cell.length_c   1.000
_cell.angle_alpha   90.00
_cell.angle_beta   90.00
_cell.angle_gamma   90.00
#
_symmetry.space_group_name_H-M   'P 1'
#
loop_
_entity.id
_entity.type
_entity.pdbx_description
1 polymer ?
#
loop_
_entity_poly.entity_id
_entity_poly.type
_entity_poly.pdbx_seq_one_letter_code
_entity_poly.pdbx_strand_id
1 'polypeptide(L)'
;MFDQFRERSLELEHLDKGDYTTEEYEGCMIELQRVNRWLGDTRALRHSLLRTIEKLNLTNFSLIDVGAGSGELLQAVAEWSRERGSQAMLMGVELNSRSAGAIAERRRTFPEINAVRGDAFHLPFVDNQFDFAMCSLFTHHFRNEDVVTILRELRRVSSRGIFVIDLHRHPVAYYFYTTVGRLFLHNRLIREDGALSIRRSFKPEELLSLARRAGLDDVSVERHFPYRLVLSTCSKLLLGSRASRPLR
;
A
#
# COMPACT_ATOMS: atom_id res chain seq x y z
N MET A 1 -25.99 -2.46 15.82
CA MET A 1 -24.75 -3.25 15.89
C MET A 1 -23.82 -3.01 14.69
N PHE A 2 -24.33 -2.71 13.48
CA PHE A 2 -23.52 -2.48 12.28
C PHE A 2 -23.32 -1.00 11.90
N ASP A 3 -23.91 -0.05 12.65
CA ASP A 3 -23.85 1.38 12.33
C ASP A 3 -22.42 1.93 12.32
N GLN A 4 -21.55 1.43 13.18
CA GLN A 4 -20.14 1.82 13.25
C GLN A 4 -19.32 1.50 11.98
N PHE A 5 -19.89 0.74 11.03
CA PHE A 5 -19.27 0.43 9.73
C PHE A 5 -19.91 1.18 8.57
N ARG A 6 -20.89 2.08 8.82
CA ARG A 6 -21.49 2.89 7.76
C ARG A 6 -20.50 3.90 7.22
N GLU A 7 -19.83 4.60 8.11
CA GLU A 7 -18.85 5.64 7.80
C GLU A 7 -17.47 5.27 8.33
N ARG A 8 -16.44 5.90 7.80
CA ARG A 8 -15.07 5.76 8.26
C ARG A 8 -14.90 6.40 9.63
N SER A 9 -14.23 5.73 10.57
CA SER A 9 -13.80 6.38 11.80
C SER A 9 -12.74 7.43 11.49
N LEU A 10 -12.83 8.56 12.17
CA LEU A 10 -11.82 9.64 12.14
C LEU A 10 -10.96 9.66 13.41
N GLU A 11 -11.17 8.72 14.32
CA GLU A 11 -10.35 8.58 15.52
C GLU A 11 -8.91 8.31 15.13
N LEU A 12 -7.95 8.94 15.83
CA LEU A 12 -6.53 8.71 15.61
C LEU A 12 -6.07 7.45 16.35
N GLU A 13 -5.22 6.67 15.71
CA GLU A 13 -4.56 5.51 16.32
C GLU A 13 -3.58 5.94 17.40
N HIS A 14 -3.26 5.06 18.36
CA HIS A 14 -2.28 5.34 19.40
C HIS A 14 -0.90 5.65 18.78
N LEU A 15 -0.54 4.95 17.72
CA LEU A 15 0.69 5.23 16.96
C LEU A 15 0.69 6.64 16.35
N ASP A 16 -0.46 7.14 15.87
CA ASP A 16 -0.61 8.49 15.32
C ASP A 16 -0.53 9.56 16.42
N LYS A 17 -1.00 9.25 17.64
CA LYS A 17 -1.00 10.16 18.79
C LYS A 17 0.35 10.22 19.52
N GLY A 18 1.21 9.21 19.32
CA GLY A 18 2.40 9.04 20.15
C GLY A 18 2.10 8.56 21.58
N ASP A 19 0.92 7.98 21.83
CA ASP A 19 0.45 7.51 23.12
C ASP A 19 0.93 6.08 23.39
N TYR A 20 2.25 5.93 23.55
CA TYR A 20 2.90 4.66 23.79
C TYR A 20 4.30 4.82 24.39
N THR A 21 4.78 3.78 25.08
CA THR A 21 6.18 3.70 25.52
C THR A 21 7.07 3.18 24.39
N THR A 22 8.39 3.34 24.53
CA THR A 22 9.37 2.82 23.58
C THR A 22 9.24 1.30 23.44
N GLU A 23 9.06 0.58 24.55
CA GLU A 23 8.91 -0.87 24.60
C GLU A 23 7.62 -1.33 23.89
N GLU A 24 6.51 -0.61 24.13
CA GLU A 24 5.25 -0.88 23.40
C GLU A 24 5.41 -0.72 21.91
N TYR A 25 6.10 0.37 21.47
CA TYR A 25 6.36 0.61 20.06
C TYR A 25 7.21 -0.47 19.41
N GLU A 26 8.34 -0.85 20.04
CA GLU A 26 9.23 -1.89 19.52
C GLU A 26 8.51 -3.24 19.41
N GLY A 27 7.80 -3.63 20.48
CA GLY A 27 6.97 -4.84 20.48
C GLY A 27 5.88 -4.81 19.42
N CYS A 28 5.24 -3.64 19.20
CA CYS A 28 4.24 -3.43 18.17
C CYS A 28 4.84 -3.64 16.76
N MET A 29 6.00 -3.06 16.47
CA MET A 29 6.65 -3.20 15.16
C MET A 29 7.00 -4.66 14.84
N ILE A 30 7.47 -5.42 15.81
CA ILE A 30 7.77 -6.86 15.64
C ILE A 30 6.50 -7.67 15.34
N GLU A 31 5.42 -7.43 16.08
CA GLU A 31 4.15 -8.11 15.84
C GLU A 31 3.51 -7.66 14.53
N LEU A 32 3.57 -6.37 14.20
CA LEU A 32 3.02 -5.81 12.97
C LEU A 32 3.64 -6.43 11.72
N GLN A 33 4.95 -6.65 11.72
CA GLN A 33 5.65 -7.33 10.63
C GLN A 33 5.12 -8.77 10.43
N ARG A 34 4.86 -9.50 11.53
CA ARG A 34 4.26 -10.84 11.45
C ARG A 34 2.84 -10.78 10.90
N VAL A 35 2.02 -9.88 11.45
CA VAL A 35 0.62 -9.70 11.07
C VAL A 35 0.52 -9.35 9.58
N ASN A 36 1.28 -8.37 9.10
CA ASN A 36 1.25 -7.95 7.69
C ASN A 36 1.67 -9.07 6.74
N ARG A 37 2.66 -9.89 7.12
CA ARG A 37 3.07 -11.07 6.34
C ARG A 37 1.93 -12.08 6.18
N TRP A 38 1.09 -12.27 7.21
CA TRP A 38 -0.02 -13.23 7.22
C TRP A 38 -1.32 -12.65 6.64
N LEU A 39 -1.55 -11.35 6.79
CA LEU A 39 -2.81 -10.71 6.40
C LEU A 39 -2.93 -10.34 4.91
N GLY A 40 -2.01 -10.81 4.07
CA GLY A 40 -2.24 -10.88 2.63
C GLY A 40 -1.76 -9.69 1.81
N ASP A 41 -1.00 -8.73 2.36
CA ASP A 41 -0.51 -7.58 1.58
C ASP A 41 0.42 -8.02 0.45
N THR A 42 1.39 -8.91 0.74
CA THR A 42 2.25 -9.52 -0.29
C THR A 42 1.43 -10.30 -1.33
N ARG A 43 0.35 -10.97 -0.90
CA ARG A 43 -0.55 -11.68 -1.83
C ARG A 43 -1.30 -10.69 -2.72
N ALA A 44 -1.84 -9.62 -2.15
CA ALA A 44 -2.50 -8.56 -2.91
C ALA A 44 -1.55 -7.91 -3.91
N LEU A 45 -0.31 -7.59 -3.49
CA LEU A 45 0.76 -7.09 -4.35
C LEU A 45 1.03 -8.04 -5.52
N ARG A 46 1.20 -9.34 -5.26
CA ARG A 46 1.46 -10.37 -6.30
C ARG A 46 0.31 -10.46 -7.30
N HIS A 47 -0.93 -10.45 -6.84
CA HIS A 47 -2.11 -10.60 -7.70
C HIS A 47 -2.53 -9.30 -8.40
N SER A 48 -1.94 -8.16 -8.07
CA SER A 48 -2.22 -6.86 -8.68
C SER A 48 -1.02 -6.31 -9.45
N LEU A 49 -0.14 -5.56 -8.79
CA LEU A 49 1.01 -4.88 -9.40
C LEU A 49 1.94 -5.87 -10.11
N LEU A 50 2.41 -6.93 -9.42
CA LEU A 50 3.39 -7.84 -10.02
C LEU A 50 2.79 -8.60 -11.22
N ARG A 51 1.53 -9.01 -11.12
CA ARG A 51 0.81 -9.59 -12.27
C ARG A 51 0.65 -8.60 -13.43
N THR A 52 0.51 -7.32 -13.15
CA THR A 52 0.45 -6.27 -14.20
C THR A 52 1.80 -6.13 -14.89
N ILE A 53 2.91 -6.09 -14.15
CA ILE A 53 4.28 -6.06 -14.69
C ILE A 53 4.53 -7.30 -15.58
N GLU A 54 4.08 -8.48 -15.14
CA GLU A 54 4.14 -9.72 -15.95
C GLU A 54 3.36 -9.63 -17.27
N LYS A 55 2.11 -9.19 -17.19
CA LYS A 55 1.26 -9.04 -18.40
C LYS A 55 1.84 -8.05 -19.41
N LEU A 56 2.52 -7.02 -18.93
CA LEU A 56 3.21 -6.04 -19.76
C LEU A 56 4.57 -6.55 -20.27
N ASN A 57 5.04 -7.71 -19.80
CA ASN A 57 6.35 -8.29 -20.09
C ASN A 57 7.51 -7.32 -19.85
N LEU A 58 7.45 -6.56 -18.75
CA LEU A 58 8.52 -5.64 -18.42
C LEU A 58 9.68 -6.40 -17.78
N THR A 59 10.85 -6.31 -18.40
CA THR A 59 12.11 -6.81 -17.85
C THR A 59 12.86 -5.76 -17.05
N ASN A 60 12.52 -4.48 -17.26
CA ASN A 60 13.02 -3.34 -16.52
C ASN A 60 11.84 -2.49 -16.08
N PHE A 61 11.80 -2.09 -14.82
CA PHE A 61 10.75 -1.22 -14.30
C PHE A 61 11.23 -0.43 -13.08
N SER A 62 10.54 0.66 -12.81
CA SER A 62 10.73 1.49 -11.63
C SER A 62 9.43 1.58 -10.81
N LEU A 63 9.57 1.49 -9.49
CA LEU A 63 8.46 1.53 -8.54
C LEU A 63 8.79 2.45 -7.38
N ILE A 64 7.84 3.32 -7.05
CA ILE A 64 7.85 4.08 -5.80
C ILE A 64 6.77 3.55 -4.85
N ASP A 65 7.13 3.33 -3.58
CA ASP A 65 6.24 2.96 -2.49
C ASP A 65 6.17 4.12 -1.48
N VAL A 66 4.98 4.69 -1.31
CA VAL A 66 4.76 5.88 -0.47
C VAL A 66 4.10 5.47 0.85
N GLY A 67 4.71 5.86 1.96
CA GLY A 67 4.38 5.31 3.28
C GLY A 67 4.85 3.86 3.39
N ALA A 68 6.10 3.61 2.95
CA ALA A 68 6.64 2.27 2.76
C ALA A 68 6.93 1.52 4.07
N GLY A 69 6.71 2.14 5.24
CA GLY A 69 7.05 1.58 6.53
C GLY A 69 8.52 1.19 6.60
N SER A 70 8.82 -0.06 6.95
CA SER A 70 10.19 -0.58 6.94
C SER A 70 10.59 -1.28 5.62
N GLY A 71 9.78 -1.16 4.56
CA GLY A 71 10.12 -1.59 3.19
C GLY A 71 9.94 -3.08 2.91
N GLU A 72 9.05 -3.78 3.64
CA GLU A 72 8.80 -5.21 3.42
C GLU A 72 8.26 -5.51 2.03
N LEU A 73 7.36 -4.67 1.51
CA LEU A 73 6.81 -4.88 0.17
C LEU A 73 7.84 -4.57 -0.91
N LEU A 74 8.70 -3.59 -0.72
CA LEU A 74 9.83 -3.33 -1.63
C LEU A 74 10.78 -4.52 -1.67
N GLN A 75 11.09 -5.14 -0.52
CA GLN A 75 11.87 -6.37 -0.49
C GLN A 75 11.18 -7.49 -1.25
N ALA A 76 9.87 -7.69 -1.05
CA ALA A 76 9.11 -8.72 -1.78
C ALA A 76 9.13 -8.49 -3.31
N VAL A 77 9.12 -7.24 -3.76
CA VAL A 77 9.29 -6.89 -5.19
C VAL A 77 10.71 -7.18 -5.67
N ALA A 78 11.73 -6.85 -4.87
CA ALA A 78 13.13 -7.12 -5.20
C ALA A 78 13.39 -8.62 -5.35
N GLU A 79 12.95 -9.42 -4.39
CA GLU A 79 13.04 -10.89 -4.43
C GLU A 79 12.35 -11.44 -5.68
N TRP A 80 11.11 -11.04 -5.93
CA TRP A 80 10.34 -11.46 -7.10
C TRP A 80 11.01 -11.06 -8.42
N SER A 81 11.58 -9.85 -8.52
CA SER A 81 12.25 -9.40 -9.74
C SER A 81 13.52 -10.19 -10.02
N ARG A 82 14.31 -10.51 -8.98
CA ARG A 82 15.51 -11.35 -9.08
C ARG A 82 15.19 -12.78 -9.54
N GLU A 83 14.14 -13.39 -8.96
CA GLU A 83 13.66 -14.73 -9.38
C GLU A 83 13.30 -14.80 -10.87
N ARG A 84 12.90 -13.67 -11.46
CA ARG A 84 12.51 -13.58 -12.88
C ARG A 84 13.60 -13.03 -13.80
N GLY A 85 14.76 -12.70 -13.26
CA GLY A 85 15.81 -12.05 -14.02
C GLY A 85 15.45 -10.63 -14.51
N SER A 86 14.48 -9.97 -13.85
CA SER A 86 14.07 -8.60 -14.16
C SER A 86 14.90 -7.60 -13.36
N GLN A 87 15.11 -6.40 -13.91
CA GLN A 87 15.78 -5.30 -13.22
C GLN A 87 14.73 -4.34 -12.65
N ALA A 88 14.77 -4.11 -11.36
CA ALA A 88 13.88 -3.19 -10.67
C ALA A 88 14.67 -2.01 -10.09
N MET A 89 14.14 -0.79 -10.21
CA MET A 89 14.56 0.36 -9.44
C MET A 89 13.45 0.67 -8.43
N LEU A 90 13.74 0.48 -7.16
CA LEU A 90 12.75 0.55 -6.08
C LEU A 90 13.05 1.75 -5.18
N MET A 91 12.05 2.58 -4.94
CA MET A 91 12.13 3.76 -4.10
C MET A 91 11.10 3.70 -2.98
N GLY A 92 11.54 3.70 -1.73
CA GLY A 92 10.66 3.87 -0.58
C GLY A 92 10.64 5.33 -0.11
N VAL A 93 9.46 5.88 0.09
CA VAL A 93 9.26 7.20 0.69
C VAL A 93 8.58 7.03 2.04
N GLU A 94 9.18 7.62 3.06
CA GLU A 94 8.68 7.51 4.42
C GLU A 94 8.96 8.81 5.20
N LEU A 95 7.97 9.30 5.94
CA LEU A 95 8.13 10.52 6.72
C LEU A 95 8.92 10.26 8.02
N ASN A 96 8.68 9.09 8.63
CA ASN A 96 9.36 8.69 9.86
C ASN A 96 10.83 8.34 9.58
N SER A 97 11.75 8.99 10.28
CA SER A 97 13.19 8.81 10.07
C SER A 97 13.70 7.40 10.40
N ARG A 98 13.11 6.72 11.41
CA ARG A 98 13.47 5.33 11.76
C ARG A 98 13.05 4.37 10.66
N SER A 99 11.83 4.53 10.15
CA SER A 99 11.31 3.72 9.04
C SER A 99 12.10 3.96 7.75
N ALA A 100 12.38 5.21 7.40
CA ALA A 100 13.25 5.54 6.26
C ALA A 100 14.66 4.93 6.42
N GLY A 101 15.22 4.97 7.63
CA GLY A 101 16.49 4.31 7.96
C GLY A 101 16.42 2.79 7.76
N ALA A 102 15.33 2.15 8.19
CA ALA A 102 15.14 0.71 8.00
C ALA A 102 15.06 0.32 6.51
N ILE A 103 14.42 1.14 5.67
CA ILE A 103 14.42 0.93 4.21
C ILE A 103 15.84 1.07 3.67
N ALA A 104 16.60 2.10 4.10
CA ALA A 104 17.97 2.33 3.64
C ALA A 104 18.91 1.16 4.01
N GLU A 105 18.73 0.54 5.18
CA GLU A 105 19.50 -0.64 5.59
C GLU A 105 19.27 -1.85 4.66
N ARG A 106 18.07 -2.01 4.09
CA ARG A 106 17.78 -3.08 3.14
C ARG A 106 18.64 -3.02 1.89
N ARG A 107 19.14 -1.82 1.52
CA ARG A 107 20.06 -1.65 0.38
C ARG A 107 21.31 -2.51 0.47
N ARG A 108 21.76 -2.88 1.66
CA ARG A 108 22.93 -3.76 1.83
C ARG A 108 22.72 -5.14 1.19
N THR A 109 21.49 -5.64 1.24
CA THR A 109 21.12 -6.96 0.66
C THR A 109 20.45 -6.81 -0.70
N PHE A 110 19.73 -5.71 -0.90
CA PHE A 110 18.95 -5.37 -2.09
C PHE A 110 19.38 -4.01 -2.64
N PRO A 111 20.49 -3.93 -3.41
CA PRO A 111 21.04 -2.66 -3.93
C PRO A 111 20.06 -1.86 -4.78
N GLU A 112 19.03 -2.52 -5.36
CA GLU A 112 17.94 -1.91 -6.10
C GLU A 112 16.97 -1.09 -5.25
N ILE A 113 16.96 -1.27 -3.91
CA ILE A 113 16.12 -0.52 -2.98
C ILE A 113 16.82 0.77 -2.55
N ASN A 114 16.14 1.88 -2.72
CA ASN A 114 16.55 3.20 -2.26
C ASN A 114 15.50 3.77 -1.30
N ALA A 115 15.90 4.70 -0.45
CA ALA A 115 15.03 5.35 0.52
C ALA A 115 15.16 6.86 0.44
N VAL A 116 14.03 7.54 0.57
CA VAL A 116 13.96 9.00 0.73
C VAL A 116 13.03 9.30 1.90
N ARG A 117 13.47 10.19 2.78
CA ARG A 117 12.57 10.78 3.76
C ARG A 117 11.76 11.89 3.08
N GLY A 118 10.44 11.71 3.00
CA GLY A 118 9.57 12.62 2.26
C GLY A 118 8.13 12.62 2.75
N ASP A 119 7.40 13.65 2.35
CA ASP A 119 5.99 13.83 2.62
C ASP A 119 5.18 13.31 1.42
N ALA A 120 4.17 12.47 1.69
CA ALA A 120 3.27 11.92 0.67
C ALA A 120 2.43 12.98 -0.05
N PHE A 121 2.25 14.16 0.56
CA PHE A 121 1.52 15.28 -0.03
C PHE A 121 2.35 16.09 -1.03
N HIS A 122 3.68 15.97 -0.96
CA HIS A 122 4.63 16.73 -1.79
C HIS A 122 5.85 15.85 -2.10
N LEU A 123 5.66 14.87 -2.99
CA LEU A 123 6.73 13.95 -3.34
C LEU A 123 7.87 14.68 -4.07
N PRO A 124 9.15 14.52 -3.64
CA PRO A 124 10.29 15.27 -4.20
C PRO A 124 10.79 14.65 -5.52
N PHE A 125 9.86 14.34 -6.41
CA PHE A 125 10.12 13.70 -7.71
C PHE A 125 9.40 14.45 -8.82
N VAL A 126 9.97 14.41 -10.02
CA VAL A 126 9.35 14.99 -11.21
C VAL A 126 8.17 14.14 -11.71
N ASP A 127 7.34 14.74 -12.55
CA ASP A 127 6.21 14.04 -13.15
C ASP A 127 6.66 12.83 -13.97
N ASN A 128 5.93 11.71 -13.84
CA ASN A 128 6.18 10.46 -14.56
C ASN A 128 7.58 9.85 -14.35
N GLN A 129 8.22 10.12 -13.22
CA GLN A 129 9.59 9.63 -12.95
C GLN A 129 9.64 8.11 -12.79
N PHE A 130 8.56 7.49 -12.31
CA PHE A 130 8.48 6.04 -12.08
C PHE A 130 7.48 5.39 -13.04
N ASP A 131 7.68 4.12 -13.36
CA ASP A 131 6.68 3.35 -14.10
C ASP A 131 5.41 3.18 -13.26
N PHE A 132 5.58 2.81 -12.00
CA PHE A 132 4.47 2.57 -11.08
C PHE A 132 4.66 3.29 -9.76
N ALA A 133 3.54 3.70 -9.16
CA ALA A 133 3.52 4.16 -7.79
C ALA A 133 2.56 3.29 -6.97
N MET A 134 2.94 2.99 -5.73
CA MET A 134 2.06 2.29 -4.81
C MET A 134 2.09 2.90 -3.42
N CYS A 135 1.10 2.56 -2.62
CA CYS A 135 1.12 2.64 -1.17
C CYS A 135 0.34 1.47 -0.58
N SER A 136 0.70 1.05 0.61
CA SER A 136 0.05 -0.08 1.28
C SER A 136 -0.20 0.19 2.74
N LEU A 137 -1.43 -0.11 3.22
CA LEU A 137 -1.86 0.11 4.61
C LEU A 137 -1.55 1.54 5.09
N PHE A 138 -1.81 2.50 4.23
CA PHE A 138 -1.38 3.88 4.43
C PHE A 138 -2.54 4.87 4.33
N THR A 139 -3.38 4.75 3.29
CA THR A 139 -4.39 5.77 3.00
C THR A 139 -5.51 5.86 4.05
N HIS A 140 -5.74 4.79 4.82
CA HIS A 140 -6.75 4.79 5.87
C HIS A 140 -6.40 5.72 7.07
N HIS A 141 -5.13 6.12 7.22
CA HIS A 141 -4.71 7.09 8.24
C HIS A 141 -5.17 8.52 7.94
N PHE A 142 -5.65 8.81 6.73
CA PHE A 142 -5.93 10.15 6.26
C PHE A 142 -7.43 10.41 6.08
N ARG A 143 -7.82 11.69 6.13
CA ARG A 143 -9.16 12.14 5.76
C ARG A 143 -9.36 12.02 4.25
N ASN A 144 -10.61 12.03 3.82
CA ASN A 144 -10.94 11.85 2.39
C ASN A 144 -10.25 12.84 1.46
N GLU A 145 -10.15 14.11 1.86
CA GLU A 145 -9.49 15.16 1.07
C GLU A 145 -7.99 14.92 0.92
N ASP A 146 -7.37 14.47 2.00
CA ASP A 146 -5.96 14.12 2.04
C ASP A 146 -5.67 12.90 1.15
N VAL A 147 -6.54 11.89 1.18
CA VAL A 147 -6.44 10.72 0.28
C VAL A 147 -6.51 11.14 -1.18
N VAL A 148 -7.40 12.08 -1.54
CA VAL A 148 -7.48 12.62 -2.91
C VAL A 148 -6.16 13.28 -3.31
N THR A 149 -5.53 14.03 -2.41
CA THR A 149 -4.24 14.69 -2.67
C THR A 149 -3.12 13.65 -2.85
N ILE A 150 -3.05 12.64 -1.98
CA ILE A 150 -2.09 11.55 -2.09
C ILE A 150 -2.27 10.80 -3.42
N LEU A 151 -3.49 10.49 -3.82
CA LEU A 151 -3.76 9.81 -5.10
C LEU A 151 -3.30 10.65 -6.30
N ARG A 152 -3.45 11.98 -6.25
CA ARG A 152 -2.93 12.89 -7.28
C ARG A 152 -1.41 12.86 -7.35
N GLU A 153 -0.73 12.88 -6.20
CA GLU A 153 0.73 12.80 -6.14
C GLU A 153 1.25 11.45 -6.66
N LEU A 154 0.63 10.32 -6.25
CA LEU A 154 0.97 9.01 -6.81
C LEU A 154 0.80 9.01 -8.35
N ARG A 155 -0.29 9.58 -8.86
CA ARG A 155 -0.53 9.67 -10.30
C ARG A 155 0.46 10.60 -10.99
N ARG A 156 0.81 11.72 -10.37
CA ARG A 156 1.79 12.68 -10.92
C ARG A 156 3.15 12.04 -11.15
N VAL A 157 3.65 11.29 -10.18
CA VAL A 157 4.99 10.70 -10.25
C VAL A 157 5.05 9.39 -11.04
N SER A 158 3.90 8.79 -11.41
CA SER A 158 3.85 7.52 -12.14
C SER A 158 3.41 7.68 -13.58
N SER A 159 4.05 6.96 -14.50
CA SER A 159 3.78 7.01 -15.94
C SER A 159 2.81 5.93 -16.43
N ARG A 160 2.75 4.77 -15.74
CA ARG A 160 1.98 3.60 -16.19
C ARG A 160 0.78 3.28 -15.31
N GLY A 161 0.90 3.47 -14.00
CA GLY A 161 -0.24 3.21 -13.12
C GLY A 161 0.09 3.32 -11.64
N ILE A 162 -0.98 3.44 -10.85
CA ILE A 162 -0.89 3.45 -9.40
C ILE A 162 -1.59 2.23 -8.80
N PHE A 163 -1.14 1.80 -7.62
CA PHE A 163 -1.70 0.69 -6.86
C PHE A 163 -1.82 1.10 -5.39
N VAL A 164 -3.03 1.07 -4.86
CA VAL A 164 -3.27 1.29 -3.42
C VAL A 164 -3.79 -0.01 -2.83
N ILE A 165 -3.04 -0.59 -1.91
CA ILE A 165 -3.43 -1.79 -1.17
C ILE A 165 -3.85 -1.31 0.22
N ASP A 166 -5.12 -1.51 0.59
CA ASP A 166 -5.57 -1.08 1.90
C ASP A 166 -6.61 -2.05 2.50
N LEU A 167 -7.00 -1.82 3.73
CA LEU A 167 -7.96 -2.63 4.45
C LEU A 167 -9.38 -2.45 3.88
N HIS A 168 -10.16 -3.51 3.94
CA HIS A 168 -11.59 -3.46 3.65
C HIS A 168 -12.38 -3.30 4.94
N ARG A 169 -13.10 -2.17 5.12
CA ARG A 169 -14.01 -1.94 6.25
C ARG A 169 -15.18 -2.92 6.19
N HIS A 170 -15.04 -4.02 6.90
CA HIS A 170 -16.05 -5.07 6.92
C HIS A 170 -16.28 -5.58 8.35
N PRO A 171 -17.55 -5.75 8.79
CA PRO A 171 -17.86 -6.24 10.14
C PRO A 171 -17.18 -7.56 10.48
N VAL A 172 -17.18 -8.52 9.55
CA VAL A 172 -16.54 -9.84 9.78
C VAL A 172 -15.04 -9.68 10.03
N ALA A 173 -14.34 -8.83 9.27
CA ALA A 173 -12.91 -8.55 9.51
C ALA A 173 -12.69 -8.00 10.91
N TYR A 174 -13.49 -7.03 11.31
CA TYR A 174 -13.41 -6.41 12.64
C TYR A 174 -13.65 -7.42 13.77
N TYR A 175 -14.76 -8.16 13.72
CA TYR A 175 -15.07 -9.12 14.78
C TYR A 175 -14.10 -10.29 14.80
N PHE A 176 -13.64 -10.76 13.66
CA PHE A 176 -12.57 -11.76 13.61
C PHE A 176 -11.28 -11.25 14.27
N TYR A 177 -10.89 -10.01 13.94
CA TYR A 177 -9.69 -9.40 14.50
C TYR A 177 -9.80 -9.19 16.02
N THR A 178 -10.93 -8.66 16.48
CA THR A 178 -11.16 -8.35 17.90
C THR A 178 -11.47 -9.55 18.78
N THR A 179 -11.78 -10.71 18.20
CA THR A 179 -12.04 -11.97 18.93
C THR A 179 -10.91 -12.96 18.74
N VAL A 180 -10.79 -13.55 17.55
CA VAL A 180 -9.76 -14.57 17.24
C VAL A 180 -8.37 -13.95 17.25
N GLY A 181 -8.21 -12.75 16.69
CA GLY A 181 -6.95 -12.04 16.69
C GLY A 181 -6.37 -11.83 18.09
N ARG A 182 -7.22 -11.55 19.09
CA ARG A 182 -6.78 -11.39 20.49
C ARG A 182 -6.05 -12.60 21.07
N LEU A 183 -6.26 -13.78 20.54
CA LEU A 183 -5.57 -15.00 20.98
C LEU A 183 -4.09 -15.02 20.56
N PHE A 184 -3.74 -14.29 19.49
CA PHE A 184 -2.43 -14.29 18.88
C PHE A 184 -1.69 -12.94 18.98
N LEU A 185 -2.44 -11.86 19.27
CA LEU A 185 -1.92 -10.51 19.39
C LEU A 185 -1.78 -10.14 20.86
N HIS A 186 -0.56 -9.86 21.30
CA HIS A 186 -0.26 -9.62 22.71
C HIS A 186 -0.04 -8.12 22.99
N ASN A 187 0.52 -7.38 22.04
CA ASN A 187 0.76 -5.96 22.18
C ASN A 187 -0.55 -5.17 22.14
N ARG A 188 -0.71 -4.21 23.07
CA ARG A 188 -1.90 -3.35 23.19
C ARG A 188 -2.14 -2.54 21.91
N LEU A 189 -1.09 -1.90 21.40
CA LEU A 189 -1.18 -1.04 20.21
C LEU A 189 -1.72 -1.82 19.01
N ILE A 190 -1.17 -3.00 18.72
CA ILE A 190 -1.67 -3.83 17.62
C ILE A 190 -3.14 -4.18 17.79
N ARG A 191 -3.58 -4.51 19.01
CA ARG A 191 -4.98 -4.90 19.22
C ARG A 191 -5.94 -3.74 19.04
N GLU A 192 -5.60 -2.57 19.56
CA GLU A 192 -6.46 -1.39 19.56
C GLU A 192 -6.38 -0.66 18.22
N ASP A 193 -5.17 -0.37 17.75
CA ASP A 193 -4.95 0.31 16.47
C ASP A 193 -5.39 -0.53 15.28
N GLY A 194 -5.12 -1.84 15.27
CA GLY A 194 -5.57 -2.70 14.18
C GLY A 194 -7.10 -2.83 14.08
N ALA A 195 -7.81 -2.83 15.22
CA ALA A 195 -9.27 -2.76 15.22
C ALA A 195 -9.77 -1.41 14.69
N LEU A 196 -9.09 -0.33 15.07
CA LEU A 196 -9.39 1.02 14.62
C LEU A 196 -9.05 1.21 13.13
N SER A 197 -7.91 0.70 12.66
CA SER A 197 -7.52 0.70 11.24
C SER A 197 -8.60 0.07 10.35
N ILE A 198 -9.22 -1.05 10.79
CA ILE A 198 -10.36 -1.65 10.06
C ILE A 198 -11.54 -0.69 10.00
N ARG A 199 -11.84 0.06 11.06
CA ARG A 199 -12.94 1.05 11.09
C ARG A 199 -12.61 2.31 10.28
N ARG A 200 -11.34 2.70 10.18
CA ARG A 200 -10.83 3.83 9.39
C ARG A 200 -10.73 3.52 7.91
N SER A 201 -10.66 2.25 7.55
CA SER A 201 -10.48 1.79 6.17
C SER A 201 -11.70 2.02 5.28
N PHE A 202 -11.65 1.54 4.06
CA PHE A 202 -12.61 1.89 3.01
C PHE A 202 -13.59 0.75 2.72
N LYS A 203 -14.73 1.13 2.16
CA LYS A 203 -15.53 0.26 1.29
C LYS A 203 -15.10 0.48 -0.17
N PRO A 204 -15.30 -0.51 -1.05
CA PRO A 204 -14.88 -0.39 -2.47
C PRO A 204 -15.40 0.87 -3.16
N GLU A 205 -16.67 1.19 -2.95
CA GLU A 205 -17.35 2.34 -3.55
C GLU A 205 -16.81 3.68 -3.05
N GLU A 206 -16.38 3.76 -1.79
CA GLU A 206 -15.78 4.96 -1.21
C GLU A 206 -14.39 5.22 -1.82
N LEU A 207 -13.55 4.18 -1.86
CA LEU A 207 -12.22 4.30 -2.43
C LEU A 207 -12.28 4.63 -3.93
N LEU A 208 -13.22 4.03 -4.66
CA LEU A 208 -13.49 4.35 -6.06
C LEU A 208 -13.94 5.81 -6.25
N SER A 209 -14.81 6.30 -5.36
CA SER A 209 -15.26 7.70 -5.39
C SER A 209 -14.11 8.68 -5.16
N LEU A 210 -13.22 8.40 -4.19
CA LEU A 210 -12.04 9.22 -3.92
C LEU A 210 -11.07 9.23 -5.10
N ALA A 211 -10.87 8.08 -5.76
CA ALA A 211 -10.04 7.99 -6.95
C ALA A 211 -10.58 8.84 -8.11
N ARG A 212 -11.89 8.80 -8.35
CA ARG A 212 -12.54 9.67 -9.36
C ARG A 212 -12.39 11.16 -9.03
N ARG A 213 -12.54 11.55 -7.76
CA ARG A 213 -12.30 12.92 -7.30
C ARG A 213 -10.82 13.34 -7.46
N ALA A 214 -9.90 12.40 -7.45
CA ALA A 214 -8.49 12.64 -7.76
C ALA A 214 -8.22 12.78 -9.28
N GLY A 215 -9.22 12.59 -10.14
CA GLY A 215 -9.09 12.65 -11.60
C GLY A 215 -8.58 11.33 -12.22
N LEU A 216 -8.80 10.20 -11.54
CA LEU A 216 -8.43 8.88 -12.04
C LEU A 216 -9.63 8.24 -12.75
N ASP A 217 -9.63 8.28 -14.10
CA ASP A 217 -10.78 7.82 -14.90
C ASP A 217 -10.79 6.29 -15.10
N ASP A 218 -9.62 5.70 -15.42
CA ASP A 218 -9.47 4.25 -15.64
C ASP A 218 -9.06 3.53 -14.35
N VAL A 219 -9.94 3.57 -13.35
CA VAL A 219 -9.70 3.01 -12.02
C VAL A 219 -10.59 1.81 -11.74
N SER A 220 -10.02 0.78 -11.14
CA SER A 220 -10.75 -0.36 -10.56
C SER A 220 -10.43 -0.54 -9.10
N VAL A 221 -11.38 -1.10 -8.35
CA VAL A 221 -11.18 -1.51 -6.95
C VAL A 221 -11.58 -2.98 -6.83
N GLU A 222 -10.61 -3.82 -6.52
CA GLU A 222 -10.79 -5.26 -6.38
C GLU A 222 -10.68 -5.69 -4.91
N ARG A 223 -11.44 -6.74 -4.55
CA ARG A 223 -11.35 -7.35 -3.21
C ARG A 223 -10.38 -8.52 -3.24
N HIS A 224 -9.45 -8.52 -2.30
CA HIS A 224 -8.48 -9.60 -2.11
C HIS A 224 -8.63 -10.24 -0.73
N PHE A 225 -8.44 -11.54 -0.66
CA PHE A 225 -8.45 -12.27 0.61
C PHE A 225 -7.12 -12.10 1.36
N PRO A 226 -7.15 -11.92 2.71
CA PRO A 226 -8.29 -11.66 3.56
C PRO A 226 -8.56 -10.14 3.71
N TYR A 227 -9.73 -9.68 3.34
CA TYR A 227 -10.21 -8.29 3.55
C TYR A 227 -9.22 -7.18 3.16
N ARG A 228 -8.61 -7.30 1.96
CA ARG A 228 -7.85 -6.24 1.32
C ARG A 228 -8.64 -5.67 0.15
N LEU A 229 -8.50 -4.37 -0.04
CA LEU A 229 -8.90 -3.67 -1.26
C LEU A 229 -7.63 -3.32 -2.04
N VAL A 230 -7.68 -3.50 -3.34
CA VAL A 230 -6.66 -3.01 -4.25
C VAL A 230 -7.32 -2.06 -5.23
N LEU A 231 -7.00 -0.78 -5.11
CA LEU A 231 -7.28 0.20 -6.14
C LEU A 231 -6.12 0.15 -7.14
N SER A 232 -6.43 0.07 -8.41
CA SER A 232 -5.44 0.13 -9.47
C SER A 232 -5.91 0.99 -10.64
N THR A 233 -4.98 1.76 -11.20
CA THR A 233 -5.13 2.37 -12.50
C THR A 233 -4.09 1.75 -13.41
N CYS A 234 -4.52 1.15 -14.49
CA CYS A 234 -3.61 0.76 -15.55
C CYS A 234 -4.23 1.21 -16.85
N SER A 235 -3.56 2.08 -17.58
CA SER A 235 -4.10 2.60 -18.84
C SER A 235 -4.52 1.42 -19.73
N LYS A 236 -5.79 1.37 -20.13
CA LYS A 236 -6.32 0.35 -21.05
C LYS A 236 -5.51 0.29 -22.35
N LEU A 237 -4.86 1.39 -22.72
CA LEU A 237 -3.92 1.46 -23.84
C LEU A 237 -2.72 0.51 -23.67
N LEU A 238 -2.28 0.25 -22.44
CA LEU A 238 -1.17 -0.68 -22.16
C LEU A 238 -1.61 -2.14 -22.22
N LEU A 239 -2.88 -2.44 -21.93
CA LEU A 239 -3.43 -3.80 -21.99
C LEU A 239 -4.02 -4.13 -23.36
N GLY A 240 -4.42 -3.15 -24.17
CA GLY A 240 -5.11 -3.29 -25.45
C GLY A 240 -4.24 -3.26 -26.70
N SER A 241 -2.95 -2.89 -26.63
CA SER A 241 -2.11 -2.71 -27.81
C SER A 241 -1.63 -4.00 -28.51
N ARG A 242 -2.09 -5.18 -28.07
CA ARG A 242 -1.82 -6.47 -28.75
C ARG A 242 -2.91 -6.95 -29.71
N ALA A 243 -4.00 -6.21 -29.90
CA ALA A 243 -5.15 -6.69 -30.67
C ALA A 243 -5.20 -6.23 -32.14
N SER A 244 -4.16 -5.61 -32.70
CA SER A 244 -4.18 -5.26 -34.14
C SER A 244 -2.77 -4.99 -34.71
N ARG A 245 -2.00 -6.06 -34.97
CA ARG A 245 -1.05 -6.06 -36.07
C ARG A 245 -1.46 -7.21 -37.03
N PRO A 246 -2.08 -6.91 -38.17
CA PRO A 246 -2.18 -7.91 -39.23
C PRO A 246 -0.77 -8.16 -39.76
N LEU A 247 -0.43 -9.43 -39.87
CA LEU A 247 0.73 -9.92 -40.63
C LEU A 247 0.61 -9.41 -42.06
N ARG A 248 1.57 -8.66 -42.51
CA ARG A 248 1.92 -8.51 -43.90
C ARG A 248 3.30 -9.08 -44.13
#